data_fdbc89b5b36d6768902687539d47505f
#
_entry.id   fdbc89b5b36d6768902687539d47505f
#
_cell.length_a   1.000
_cell.length_b   1.000
_cell.length_c   1.000
_cell.angle_alpha   90.00
_cell.angle_beta   90.00
_cell.angle_gamma   90.00
#
_symmetry.space_group_name_H-M   'P 1'
#
loop_
_entity.id
_entity.type
_entity.pdbx_description
1 polymer ?
#
loop_
_entity_poly.entity_id
_entity_poly.type
_entity_poly.pdbx_seq_one_letter_code
_entity_poly.pdbx_strand_id
1 'polypeptide(L)'
;MKKTIIVALALVTGASFSPAEAQLRNSSDSVSYAAGMMMTNGLVPYLLQQKVDTAYMADFMVGFKEMLQSESDPRKAAYVMGMNIAKQLTSQMMPMLVKDYEYASDSIVPERLYKGFEDALMGDTALFTTAAATEYFNAKQQVAKAAREEALYGPVREAGRKFLEENAKKEGVITLPSGLQYKVLVKGEGEVPQANDKVQVNYEGRLIDGTVFDASAKHGDKPAEFTPAQVIRGWTEALTMMPVGSKWQLYIPYDLAYGERGAGNDIKPFSTLIFDIELVGIVK
;
A
#
# COMPACT_ATOMS: atom_id res chain seq x y z
N MET A 1 -13.84 37.66 47.52
CA MET A 1 -14.38 36.52 48.28
C MET A 1 -13.85 35.21 47.61
N LYS A 2 -12.83 34.62 48.23
CA LYS A 2 -12.25 33.34 47.76
C LYS A 2 -13.06 32.21 48.38
N LYS A 3 -13.74 31.39 47.55
CA LYS A 3 -14.43 30.18 48.01
C LYS A 3 -13.40 29.07 48.18
N THR A 4 -13.10 28.75 49.42
CA THR A 4 -12.32 27.58 49.80
C THR A 4 -13.22 26.35 49.69
N ILE A 5 -12.95 25.46 48.74
CA ILE A 5 -13.61 24.16 48.67
C ILE A 5 -12.84 23.23 49.59
N ILE A 6 -13.44 22.90 50.72
CA ILE A 6 -12.97 21.86 51.63
C ILE A 6 -13.49 20.54 51.09
N VAL A 7 -12.60 19.73 50.50
CA VAL A 7 -12.90 18.34 50.18
C VAL A 7 -12.70 17.53 51.47
N ALA A 8 -13.79 17.04 52.03
CA ALA A 8 -13.75 16.13 53.16
C ALA A 8 -13.16 14.79 52.73
N LEU A 9 -11.96 14.50 53.19
CA LEU A 9 -11.31 13.20 53.03
C LEU A 9 -12.01 12.21 53.97
N ALA A 10 -12.79 11.27 53.43
CA ALA A 10 -13.36 10.18 54.21
C ALA A 10 -12.24 9.26 54.69
N LEU A 11 -11.99 9.24 55.97
CA LEU A 11 -11.10 8.30 56.65
C LEU A 11 -11.67 6.88 56.52
N VAL A 12 -11.09 6.08 55.62
CA VAL A 12 -11.22 4.61 55.65
C VAL A 12 -10.23 4.12 56.70
N THR A 13 -10.74 3.84 57.91
CA THR A 13 -10.00 3.24 59.00
C THR A 13 -9.81 1.76 58.71
N GLY A 14 -8.55 1.31 58.66
CA GLY A 14 -8.22 -0.13 58.77
C GLY A 14 -7.28 -0.73 57.75
N ALA A 15 -6.47 0.05 57.05
CA ALA A 15 -5.39 -0.51 56.22
C ALA A 15 -4.06 -0.36 56.98
N SER A 16 -3.43 -1.47 57.34
CA SER A 16 -2.05 -1.52 57.81
C SER A 16 -1.12 -0.93 56.72
N PHE A 17 -0.50 0.22 57.01
CA PHE A 17 0.46 0.89 56.12
C PHE A 17 1.61 -0.07 55.83
N SER A 18 1.84 -0.36 54.52
CA SER A 18 2.99 -1.14 54.10
C SER A 18 4.27 -0.28 54.20
N PRO A 19 5.46 -0.88 54.39
CA PRO A 19 6.72 -0.13 54.44
C PRO A 19 6.99 0.76 53.24
N ALA A 20 6.35 0.52 52.10
CA ALA A 20 6.47 1.29 50.87
C ALA A 20 5.77 2.68 50.95
N GLU A 21 4.68 2.81 51.75
CA GLU A 21 3.98 4.10 51.92
C GLU A 21 4.79 5.10 52.77
N ALA A 22 5.75 4.61 53.56
CA ALA A 22 6.66 5.48 54.34
C ALA A 22 7.67 6.24 53.42
N GLN A 23 7.77 5.90 52.16
CA GLN A 23 8.66 6.58 51.17
C GLN A 23 7.96 7.71 50.42
N LEU A 24 6.62 7.73 50.38
CA LEU A 24 5.85 8.79 49.72
C LEU A 24 5.47 9.86 50.76
N ARG A 25 6.19 10.98 50.71
CA ARG A 25 6.18 12.00 51.77
C ARG A 25 4.95 12.95 51.73
N ASN A 26 4.32 13.05 50.58
CA ASN A 26 3.21 13.96 50.35
C ASN A 26 2.30 13.49 49.21
N SER A 27 1.19 14.20 48.97
CA SER A 27 0.23 13.90 47.90
C SER A 27 0.85 13.98 46.51
N SER A 28 1.81 14.89 46.25
CA SER A 28 2.49 15.02 44.98
C SER A 28 3.36 13.82 44.69
N ASP A 29 4.05 13.27 45.70
CA ASP A 29 4.83 12.03 45.56
C ASP A 29 3.92 10.85 45.19
N SER A 30 2.78 10.73 45.89
CA SER A 30 1.79 9.68 45.67
C SER A 30 1.18 9.76 44.25
N VAL A 31 0.78 10.96 43.83
CA VAL A 31 0.25 11.19 42.47
C VAL A 31 1.29 10.88 41.40
N SER A 32 2.52 11.34 41.59
CA SER A 32 3.62 11.09 40.63
C SER A 32 3.95 9.59 40.51
N TYR A 33 4.01 8.90 41.66
CA TYR A 33 4.25 7.47 41.70
C TYR A 33 3.12 6.69 41.00
N ALA A 34 1.87 7.00 41.34
CA ALA A 34 0.72 6.36 40.69
C ALA A 34 0.63 6.63 39.20
N ALA A 35 0.94 7.86 38.78
CA ALA A 35 1.02 8.19 37.35
C ALA A 35 2.08 7.36 36.62
N GLY A 36 3.28 7.19 37.21
CA GLY A 36 4.33 6.33 36.68
C GLY A 36 3.87 4.88 36.51
N MET A 37 3.17 4.33 37.52
CA MET A 37 2.59 2.97 37.42
C MET A 37 1.55 2.88 36.28
N MET A 38 0.67 3.86 36.16
CA MET A 38 -0.37 3.90 35.15
C MET A 38 0.20 3.98 33.72
N MET A 39 1.34 4.67 33.52
CA MET A 39 2.03 4.77 32.24
C MET A 39 2.56 3.42 31.72
N THR A 40 2.66 2.41 32.58
CA THR A 40 3.06 1.05 32.17
C THR A 40 1.90 0.21 31.65
N ASN A 41 0.66 0.72 31.69
CA ASN A 41 -0.50 -0.01 31.19
C ASN A 41 -0.36 -0.24 29.68
N GLY A 42 -0.37 -1.52 29.28
CA GLY A 42 -0.17 -1.93 27.88
C GLY A 42 1.29 -1.94 27.40
N LEU A 43 2.26 -1.54 28.25
CA LEU A 43 3.67 -1.51 27.86
C LEU A 43 4.22 -2.91 27.58
N VAL A 44 3.93 -3.90 28.41
CA VAL A 44 4.41 -5.29 28.20
C VAL A 44 3.90 -5.89 26.89
N PRO A 45 2.59 -5.85 26.57
CA PRO A 45 2.10 -6.24 25.25
C PRO A 45 2.77 -5.50 24.09
N TYR A 46 3.00 -4.19 24.22
CA TYR A 46 3.72 -3.40 23.23
C TYR A 46 5.17 -3.89 23.04
N LEU A 47 5.90 -4.14 24.14
CA LEU A 47 7.27 -4.64 24.07
C LEU A 47 7.34 -6.02 23.37
N LEU A 48 6.41 -6.92 23.67
CA LEU A 48 6.30 -8.22 22.98
C LEU A 48 6.03 -8.04 21.49
N GLN A 49 5.17 -7.13 21.09
CA GLN A 49 4.94 -6.79 19.69
C GLN A 49 6.21 -6.26 19.02
N GLN A 50 7.05 -5.52 19.75
CA GLN A 50 8.36 -5.05 19.31
C GLN A 50 9.46 -6.14 19.38
N LYS A 51 9.08 -7.40 19.65
CA LYS A 51 9.99 -8.54 19.78
C LYS A 51 11.02 -8.39 20.91
N VAL A 52 10.68 -7.64 21.95
CA VAL A 52 11.48 -7.56 23.18
C VAL A 52 11.09 -8.74 24.08
N ASP A 53 12.09 -9.58 24.42
CA ASP A 53 11.87 -10.66 25.35
C ASP A 53 11.77 -10.12 26.76
N THR A 54 10.66 -10.41 27.43
CA THR A 54 10.36 -9.95 28.80
C THR A 54 11.26 -10.59 29.87
N ALA A 55 11.98 -11.65 29.53
CA ALA A 55 13.03 -12.19 30.42
C ALA A 55 14.16 -11.18 30.67
N TYR A 56 14.35 -10.20 29.79
CA TYR A 56 15.38 -9.17 29.87
C TYR A 56 14.84 -7.80 30.36
N MET A 57 13.76 -7.81 31.13
CA MET A 57 13.19 -6.55 31.67
C MET A 57 14.17 -5.80 32.59
N ALA A 58 15.08 -6.48 33.24
CA ALA A 58 16.13 -5.82 34.04
C ALA A 58 17.05 -4.96 33.13
N ASP A 59 17.46 -5.49 31.98
CA ASP A 59 18.29 -4.77 31.00
C ASP A 59 17.53 -3.60 30.37
N PHE A 60 16.22 -3.81 30.08
CA PHE A 60 15.33 -2.74 29.66
C PHE A 60 15.33 -1.58 30.68
N MET A 61 15.21 -1.88 31.97
CA MET A 61 15.20 -0.87 33.04
C MET A 61 16.54 -0.19 33.22
N VAL A 62 17.66 -0.86 32.94
CA VAL A 62 18.99 -0.23 32.89
C VAL A 62 19.02 0.86 31.84
N GLY A 63 18.66 0.51 30.57
CA GLY A 63 18.62 1.46 29.47
C GLY A 63 17.67 2.62 29.73
N PHE A 64 16.48 2.34 30.27
CA PHE A 64 15.50 3.37 30.65
C PHE A 64 16.09 4.38 31.66
N LYS A 65 16.72 3.90 32.74
CA LYS A 65 17.32 4.77 33.76
C LYS A 65 18.50 5.57 33.21
N GLU A 66 19.34 4.93 32.39
CA GLU A 66 20.47 5.62 31.75
C GLU A 66 20.00 6.77 30.85
N MET A 67 18.92 6.56 30.11
CA MET A 67 18.36 7.62 29.26
C MET A 67 17.79 8.78 30.09
N LEU A 68 17.05 8.50 31.15
CA LEU A 68 16.52 9.53 32.05
C LEU A 68 17.62 10.39 32.70
N GLN A 69 18.77 9.75 33.05
CA GLN A 69 19.91 10.45 33.66
C GLN A 69 20.77 11.22 32.64
N SER A 70 20.54 10.98 31.34
CA SER A 70 21.41 11.45 30.27
C SER A 70 20.72 12.42 29.31
N GLU A 71 19.50 12.86 29.63
CA GLU A 71 18.67 13.69 28.75
C GLU A 71 19.41 14.97 28.27
N SER A 72 20.34 15.49 29.08
CA SER A 72 21.16 16.66 28.74
C SER A 72 22.55 16.33 28.19
N ASP A 73 22.95 15.04 28.07
CA ASP A 73 24.26 14.64 27.54
C ASP A 73 24.17 14.42 26.00
N PRO A 74 24.76 15.33 25.19
CA PRO A 74 24.66 15.23 23.73
C PRO A 74 25.36 13.97 23.16
N ARG A 75 26.35 13.40 23.85
CA ARG A 75 27.04 12.17 23.41
C ARG A 75 26.12 10.96 23.58
N LYS A 76 25.43 10.87 24.70
CA LYS A 76 24.48 9.79 24.95
C LYS A 76 23.23 9.92 24.07
N ALA A 77 22.76 11.12 23.84
CA ALA A 77 21.69 11.37 22.87
C ALA A 77 22.06 10.88 21.47
N ALA A 78 23.29 11.18 21.00
CA ALA A 78 23.81 10.70 19.72
C ALA A 78 23.92 9.17 19.67
N TYR A 79 24.41 8.55 20.75
CA TYR A 79 24.53 7.08 20.86
C TYR A 79 23.15 6.39 20.76
N VAL A 80 22.16 6.85 21.52
CA VAL A 80 20.79 6.33 21.51
C VAL A 80 20.16 6.51 20.12
N MET A 81 20.37 7.67 19.49
CA MET A 81 19.89 7.91 18.12
C MET A 81 20.52 6.94 17.13
N GLY A 82 21.81 6.66 17.24
CA GLY A 82 22.51 5.67 16.41
C GLY A 82 21.89 4.27 16.53
N MET A 83 21.61 3.82 17.76
CA MET A 83 20.92 2.54 17.99
C MET A 83 19.52 2.50 17.38
N ASN A 84 18.75 3.57 17.51
CA ASN A 84 17.41 3.67 16.95
C ASN A 84 17.43 3.62 15.41
N ILE A 85 18.36 4.35 14.78
CA ILE A 85 18.53 4.33 13.32
C ILE A 85 18.98 2.94 12.85
N ALA A 86 19.93 2.30 13.55
CA ALA A 86 20.35 0.94 13.23
C ALA A 86 19.18 -0.06 13.34
N LYS A 87 18.36 0.04 14.38
CA LYS A 87 17.16 -0.78 14.53
C LYS A 87 16.17 -0.57 13.37
N GLN A 88 15.89 0.67 12.97
CA GLN A 88 15.01 0.96 11.83
C GLN A 88 15.59 0.41 10.52
N LEU A 89 16.90 0.63 10.31
CA LEU A 89 17.60 0.13 9.13
C LEU A 89 17.47 -1.39 9.01
N THR A 90 17.76 -2.12 10.08
CA THR A 90 17.77 -3.58 10.08
C THR A 90 16.37 -4.21 10.08
N SER A 91 15.40 -3.61 10.81
CA SER A 91 14.09 -4.23 10.99
C SER A 91 13.04 -3.81 9.96
N GLN A 92 13.22 -2.66 9.29
CA GLN A 92 12.24 -2.12 8.35
C GLN A 92 12.83 -1.89 6.96
N MET A 93 13.91 -1.11 6.85
CA MET A 93 14.43 -0.69 5.54
C MET A 93 15.12 -1.84 4.80
N MET A 94 15.97 -2.59 5.48
CA MET A 94 16.71 -3.71 4.90
C MET A 94 15.80 -4.80 4.32
N PRO A 95 14.76 -5.30 5.03
CA PRO A 95 13.86 -6.31 4.48
C PRO A 95 13.11 -5.83 3.23
N MET A 96 12.72 -4.54 3.19
CA MET A 96 12.09 -3.95 2.00
C MET A 96 13.07 -3.91 0.82
N LEU A 97 14.28 -3.44 1.08
CA LEU A 97 15.31 -3.34 0.05
C LEU A 97 15.69 -4.72 -0.51
N VAL A 98 15.87 -5.73 0.35
CA VAL A 98 16.13 -7.11 -0.08
C VAL A 98 14.99 -7.65 -0.95
N LYS A 99 13.75 -7.37 -0.57
CA LYS A 99 12.56 -7.76 -1.34
C LYS A 99 12.49 -7.08 -2.71
N ASP A 100 12.94 -5.83 -2.82
CA ASP A 100 12.95 -5.13 -4.10
C ASP A 100 13.97 -5.73 -5.08
N TYR A 101 15.02 -6.38 -4.57
CA TYR A 101 16.05 -7.07 -5.37
C TYR A 101 15.83 -8.58 -5.49
N GLU A 102 14.71 -9.13 -5.00
CA GLU A 102 14.45 -10.59 -4.96
C GLU A 102 14.55 -11.26 -6.35
N TYR A 103 14.16 -10.54 -7.40
CA TYR A 103 14.15 -11.04 -8.77
C TYR A 103 15.28 -10.44 -9.64
N ALA A 104 16.13 -9.62 -9.05
CA ALA A 104 17.24 -8.99 -9.77
C ALA A 104 18.47 -9.92 -9.84
N SER A 105 19.38 -9.64 -10.77
CA SER A 105 20.68 -10.32 -10.84
C SER A 105 21.62 -9.90 -9.70
N ASP A 106 21.44 -8.68 -9.19
CA ASP A 106 22.17 -8.17 -8.04
C ASP A 106 21.40 -8.47 -6.75
N SER A 107 22.10 -8.58 -5.63
CA SER A 107 21.53 -8.74 -4.29
C SER A 107 22.09 -7.71 -3.33
N ILE A 108 21.34 -7.45 -2.26
CA ILE A 108 21.78 -6.56 -1.18
C ILE A 108 22.64 -7.34 -0.21
N VAL A 109 23.89 -6.88 -0.03
CA VAL A 109 24.85 -7.43 0.94
C VAL A 109 24.84 -6.53 2.17
N PRO A 110 24.33 -7.00 3.32
CA PRO A 110 24.13 -6.18 4.53
C PRO A 110 25.41 -5.47 4.99
N GLU A 111 26.53 -6.18 5.05
CA GLU A 111 27.79 -5.62 5.52
C GLU A 111 28.31 -4.48 4.64
N ARG A 112 28.06 -4.58 3.33
CA ARG A 112 28.42 -3.52 2.37
C ARG A 112 27.51 -2.31 2.49
N LEU A 113 26.22 -2.53 2.73
CA LEU A 113 25.26 -1.46 2.97
C LEU A 113 25.63 -0.68 4.25
N TYR A 114 25.96 -1.39 5.34
CA TYR A 114 26.35 -0.75 6.60
C TYR A 114 27.65 0.04 6.43
N LYS A 115 28.61 -0.50 5.70
CA LYS A 115 29.88 0.21 5.41
C LYS A 115 29.62 1.48 4.58
N GLY A 116 28.78 1.41 3.55
CA GLY A 116 28.41 2.58 2.76
C GLY A 116 27.67 3.66 3.56
N PHE A 117 26.81 3.24 4.51
CA PHE A 117 26.15 4.14 5.45
C PHE A 117 27.16 4.86 6.36
N GLU A 118 28.12 4.12 6.92
CA GLU A 118 29.18 4.67 7.73
C GLU A 118 30.04 5.66 6.94
N ASP A 119 30.52 5.26 5.76
CA ASP A 119 31.36 6.10 4.89
C ASP A 119 30.69 7.42 4.54
N ALA A 120 29.41 7.38 4.18
CA ALA A 120 28.65 8.57 3.87
C ALA A 120 28.53 9.54 5.04
N LEU A 121 28.30 9.04 6.27
CA LEU A 121 28.20 9.87 7.48
C LEU A 121 29.56 10.43 7.92
N MET A 122 30.63 9.66 7.72
CA MET A 122 31.99 10.07 8.08
C MET A 122 32.68 10.90 7.00
N GLY A 123 32.00 11.11 5.84
CA GLY A 123 32.55 11.88 4.72
C GLY A 123 33.62 11.13 3.93
N ASP A 124 33.73 9.81 4.07
CA ASP A 124 34.65 9.00 3.28
C ASP A 124 34.07 8.78 1.87
N THR A 125 34.78 9.27 0.87
CA THR A 125 34.38 9.19 -0.54
C THR A 125 35.33 8.32 -1.38
N ALA A 126 36.14 7.48 -0.75
CA ALA A 126 37.14 6.68 -1.44
C ALA A 126 36.55 5.70 -2.45
N LEU A 127 35.37 5.12 -2.18
CA LEU A 127 34.69 4.21 -3.10
C LEU A 127 33.64 4.91 -3.96
N PHE A 128 32.81 5.75 -3.35
CA PHE A 128 31.77 6.52 -4.02
C PHE A 128 31.64 7.91 -3.41
N THR A 129 31.43 8.92 -4.23
CA THR A 129 30.78 10.15 -3.75
C THR A 129 29.29 9.88 -3.55
N THR A 130 28.62 10.64 -2.69
CA THR A 130 27.15 10.52 -2.49
C THR A 130 26.36 10.67 -3.80
N ALA A 131 26.82 11.58 -4.69
CA ALA A 131 26.18 11.77 -5.99
C ALA A 131 26.32 10.52 -6.89
N ALA A 132 27.54 9.98 -7.01
CA ALA A 132 27.80 8.77 -7.80
C ALA A 132 27.06 7.55 -7.24
N ALA A 133 27.00 7.40 -5.91
CA ALA A 133 26.25 6.35 -5.24
C ALA A 133 24.75 6.44 -5.57
N THR A 134 24.20 7.65 -5.53
CA THR A 134 22.78 7.89 -5.86
C THR A 134 22.46 7.54 -7.30
N GLU A 135 23.29 7.97 -8.24
CA GLU A 135 23.11 7.67 -9.66
C GLU A 135 23.18 6.17 -9.93
N TYR A 136 24.24 5.51 -9.41
CA TYR A 136 24.43 4.07 -9.55
C TYR A 136 23.27 3.27 -8.96
N PHE A 137 22.85 3.62 -7.73
CA PHE A 137 21.76 2.94 -7.04
C PHE A 137 20.44 3.11 -7.79
N ASN A 138 20.12 4.32 -8.24
CA ASN A 138 18.90 4.58 -9.00
C ASN A 138 18.85 3.77 -10.31
N ALA A 139 19.97 3.70 -11.04
CA ALA A 139 20.06 2.88 -12.25
C ALA A 139 19.80 1.40 -11.96
N LYS A 140 20.44 0.85 -10.89
CA LYS A 140 20.25 -0.54 -10.48
C LYS A 140 18.84 -0.83 -9.96
N GLN A 141 18.24 0.13 -9.25
CA GLN A 141 16.85 0.03 -8.78
C GLN A 141 15.85 -0.07 -9.94
N GLN A 142 16.06 0.67 -11.03
CA GLN A 142 15.22 0.54 -12.22
C GLN A 142 15.32 -0.86 -12.86
N VAL A 143 16.54 -1.41 -12.93
CA VAL A 143 16.75 -2.77 -13.44
C VAL A 143 16.07 -3.81 -12.53
N ALA A 144 16.22 -3.68 -11.20
CA ALA A 144 15.58 -4.57 -10.24
C ALA A 144 14.04 -4.50 -10.32
N LYS A 145 13.50 -3.29 -10.46
CA LYS A 145 12.06 -3.09 -10.65
C LYS A 145 11.55 -3.77 -11.92
N ALA A 146 12.24 -3.59 -13.05
CA ALA A 146 11.87 -4.23 -14.31
C ALA A 146 11.93 -5.77 -14.23
N ALA A 147 12.97 -6.32 -13.58
CA ALA A 147 13.09 -7.76 -13.36
C ALA A 147 11.94 -8.31 -12.51
N ARG A 148 11.57 -7.59 -11.45
CA ARG A 148 10.44 -7.95 -10.59
C ARG A 148 9.10 -7.89 -11.34
N GLU A 149 8.87 -6.85 -12.13
CA GLU A 149 7.66 -6.73 -12.94
C GLU A 149 7.55 -7.88 -13.95
N GLU A 150 8.65 -8.21 -14.62
CA GLU A 150 8.68 -9.32 -15.56
C GLU A 150 8.42 -10.67 -14.87
N ALA A 151 9.07 -10.91 -13.71
CA ALA A 151 8.88 -12.15 -12.96
C ALA A 151 7.45 -12.32 -12.44
N LEU A 152 6.83 -11.24 -11.94
CA LEU A 152 5.51 -11.30 -11.33
C LEU A 152 4.37 -11.22 -12.35
N TYR A 153 4.52 -10.42 -13.39
CA TYR A 153 3.42 -10.08 -14.31
C TYR A 153 3.70 -10.40 -15.78
N GLY A 154 4.94 -10.77 -16.14
CA GLY A 154 5.30 -11.23 -17.49
C GLY A 154 4.37 -12.34 -18.00
N PRO A 155 4.07 -13.38 -17.20
CA PRO A 155 3.10 -14.41 -17.59
C PRO A 155 1.69 -13.88 -17.85
N VAL A 156 1.20 -12.88 -17.08
CA VAL A 156 -0.13 -12.27 -17.27
C VAL A 156 -0.14 -11.49 -18.59
N ARG A 157 0.89 -10.68 -18.82
CA ARG A 157 1.06 -9.89 -20.04
C ARG A 157 1.12 -10.77 -21.27
N GLU A 158 1.93 -11.84 -21.21
CA GLU A 158 2.08 -12.77 -22.32
C GLU A 158 0.80 -13.58 -22.61
N ALA A 159 0.09 -14.03 -21.55
CA ALA A 159 -1.21 -14.68 -21.72
C ALA A 159 -2.24 -13.76 -22.37
N GLY A 160 -2.29 -12.48 -21.97
CA GLY A 160 -3.16 -11.47 -22.57
C GLY A 160 -2.83 -11.22 -24.04
N ARG A 161 -1.52 -11.11 -24.39
CA ARG A 161 -1.06 -10.95 -25.78
C ARG A 161 -1.47 -12.12 -26.65
N LYS A 162 -1.20 -13.35 -26.22
CA LYS A 162 -1.59 -14.57 -26.94
C LYS A 162 -3.10 -14.67 -27.12
N PHE A 163 -3.85 -14.38 -26.04
CA PHE A 163 -5.31 -14.37 -26.09
C PHE A 163 -5.81 -13.43 -27.19
N LEU A 164 -5.32 -12.20 -27.25
CA LEU A 164 -5.74 -11.21 -28.26
C LEU A 164 -5.31 -11.62 -29.69
N GLU A 165 -4.13 -12.18 -29.86
CA GLU A 165 -3.67 -12.70 -31.18
C GLU A 165 -4.54 -13.84 -31.70
N GLU A 166 -4.94 -14.76 -30.83
CA GLU A 166 -5.84 -15.84 -31.17
C GLU A 166 -7.27 -15.35 -31.38
N ASN A 167 -7.73 -14.40 -30.56
CA ASN A 167 -9.07 -13.85 -30.63
C ASN A 167 -9.29 -13.05 -31.93
N ALA A 168 -8.28 -12.34 -32.41
CA ALA A 168 -8.35 -11.60 -33.68
C ALA A 168 -8.67 -12.51 -34.91
N LYS A 169 -8.40 -13.79 -34.80
CA LYS A 169 -8.64 -14.79 -35.88
C LYS A 169 -10.07 -15.36 -35.84
N LYS A 170 -10.82 -15.08 -34.76
CA LYS A 170 -12.17 -15.62 -34.59
C LYS A 170 -13.18 -14.88 -35.48
N GLU A 171 -14.14 -15.61 -36.00
CA GLU A 171 -15.20 -15.06 -36.84
C GLU A 171 -15.98 -13.97 -36.11
N GLY A 172 -16.17 -12.84 -36.78
CA GLY A 172 -16.91 -11.68 -36.28
C GLY A 172 -16.14 -10.81 -35.30
N VAL A 173 -14.87 -11.10 -34.98
CA VAL A 173 -14.01 -10.22 -34.19
C VAL A 173 -13.36 -9.17 -35.08
N ILE A 174 -13.48 -7.92 -34.70
CA ILE A 174 -12.88 -6.76 -35.37
C ILE A 174 -11.80 -6.19 -34.47
N THR A 175 -10.61 -5.92 -35.00
CA THR A 175 -9.50 -5.29 -34.28
C THR A 175 -9.32 -3.87 -34.78
N LEU A 176 -9.34 -2.90 -33.86
CA LEU A 176 -9.11 -1.48 -34.14
C LEU A 176 -7.61 -1.14 -34.15
N PRO A 177 -7.20 -0.02 -34.75
CA PRO A 177 -5.80 0.44 -34.72
C PRO A 177 -5.23 0.65 -33.33
N SER A 178 -6.08 0.93 -32.34
CA SER A 178 -5.73 1.07 -30.92
C SER A 178 -5.33 -0.26 -30.26
N GLY A 179 -5.66 -1.40 -30.89
CA GLY A 179 -5.56 -2.74 -30.32
C GLY A 179 -6.84 -3.22 -29.63
N LEU A 180 -7.86 -2.36 -29.44
CA LEU A 180 -9.16 -2.80 -28.98
C LEU A 180 -9.76 -3.80 -29.95
N GLN A 181 -10.28 -4.92 -29.42
CA GLN A 181 -11.03 -5.87 -30.23
C GLN A 181 -12.48 -5.90 -29.72
N TYR A 182 -13.39 -6.09 -30.66
CA TYR A 182 -14.81 -6.24 -30.34
C TYR A 182 -15.52 -7.21 -31.27
N LYS A 183 -16.60 -7.77 -30.76
CA LYS A 183 -17.55 -8.57 -31.54
C LYS A 183 -18.95 -8.03 -31.32
N VAL A 184 -19.68 -7.74 -32.41
CA VAL A 184 -21.08 -7.32 -32.34
C VAL A 184 -21.94 -8.57 -32.11
N LEU A 185 -22.62 -8.64 -30.98
CA LEU A 185 -23.57 -9.70 -30.63
C LEU A 185 -24.99 -9.34 -31.03
N VAL A 186 -25.37 -8.07 -30.81
CA VAL A 186 -26.64 -7.48 -31.25
C VAL A 186 -26.31 -6.12 -31.85
N LYS A 187 -26.83 -5.87 -33.06
CA LYS A 187 -26.68 -4.59 -33.73
C LYS A 187 -27.85 -3.68 -33.31
N GLY A 188 -27.54 -2.57 -32.64
CA GLY A 188 -28.48 -1.51 -32.35
C GLY A 188 -28.71 -0.61 -33.59
N GLU A 189 -29.80 0.14 -33.54
CA GLU A 189 -30.19 1.09 -34.60
C GLU A 189 -30.41 2.51 -34.05
N GLY A 190 -30.13 2.71 -32.73
CA GLY A 190 -30.34 4.01 -32.07
C GLY A 190 -29.17 4.98 -32.31
N GLU A 191 -29.21 6.10 -31.63
CA GLU A 191 -28.18 7.14 -31.66
C GLU A 191 -26.84 6.61 -31.11
N VAL A 192 -25.72 7.09 -31.65
CA VAL A 192 -24.38 6.79 -31.14
C VAL A 192 -23.95 7.88 -30.15
N PRO A 193 -23.58 7.53 -28.92
CA PRO A 193 -23.21 8.52 -27.92
C PRO A 193 -21.95 9.30 -28.27
N GLN A 194 -21.91 10.55 -27.83
CA GLN A 194 -20.68 11.33 -27.82
C GLN A 194 -19.90 11.09 -26.52
N ALA A 195 -18.63 11.48 -26.49
CA ALA A 195 -17.73 11.25 -25.35
C ALA A 195 -18.22 11.83 -24.01
N ASN A 196 -18.98 12.93 -24.07
CA ASN A 196 -19.49 13.63 -22.87
C ASN A 196 -20.97 13.31 -22.56
N ASP A 197 -21.62 12.47 -23.35
CA ASP A 197 -22.98 12.04 -23.06
C ASP A 197 -23.01 11.12 -21.84
N LYS A 198 -24.10 11.15 -21.12
CA LYS A 198 -24.33 10.17 -20.06
C LYS A 198 -25.06 8.97 -20.63
N VAL A 199 -24.51 7.79 -20.51
CA VAL A 199 -25.06 6.56 -21.08
C VAL A 199 -25.50 5.58 -19.98
N GLN A 200 -26.51 4.77 -20.30
CA GLN A 200 -26.98 3.65 -19.50
C GLN A 200 -26.51 2.34 -20.13
N VAL A 201 -25.84 1.51 -19.36
CA VAL A 201 -25.29 0.24 -19.85
C VAL A 201 -25.56 -0.90 -18.87
N ASN A 202 -25.82 -2.09 -19.40
CA ASN A 202 -25.65 -3.34 -18.69
C ASN A 202 -24.29 -3.93 -19.07
N TYR A 203 -23.55 -4.44 -18.10
CA TYR A 203 -22.25 -5.01 -18.39
C TYR A 203 -21.87 -6.15 -17.45
N GLU A 204 -20.98 -7.01 -17.94
CA GLU A 204 -20.22 -7.97 -17.15
C GLU A 204 -18.76 -7.91 -17.59
N GLY A 205 -17.86 -7.70 -16.61
CA GLY A 205 -16.40 -7.66 -16.81
C GLY A 205 -15.75 -8.91 -16.23
N ARG A 206 -14.89 -9.56 -17.04
CA ARG A 206 -14.16 -10.77 -16.65
C ARG A 206 -12.72 -10.76 -17.14
N LEU A 207 -11.88 -11.50 -16.46
CA LEU A 207 -10.52 -11.82 -16.89
C LEU A 207 -10.55 -12.86 -18.03
N ILE A 208 -9.41 -13.06 -18.68
CA ILE A 208 -9.27 -14.06 -19.77
C ILE A 208 -9.48 -15.51 -19.31
N ASP A 209 -9.33 -15.79 -18.01
CA ASP A 209 -9.62 -17.09 -17.40
C ASP A 209 -11.12 -17.29 -17.05
N GLY A 210 -11.95 -16.29 -17.31
CA GLY A 210 -13.38 -16.29 -17.05
C GLY A 210 -13.79 -15.77 -15.68
N THR A 211 -12.85 -15.41 -14.80
CA THR A 211 -13.14 -14.83 -13.49
C THR A 211 -13.89 -13.50 -13.63
N VAL A 212 -15.12 -13.42 -13.14
CA VAL A 212 -15.94 -12.19 -13.15
C VAL A 212 -15.53 -11.29 -12.00
N PHE A 213 -14.93 -10.15 -12.33
CA PHE A 213 -14.52 -9.15 -11.34
C PHE A 213 -15.62 -8.10 -11.07
N ASP A 214 -16.40 -7.74 -12.09
CA ASP A 214 -17.49 -6.76 -11.92
C ASP A 214 -18.65 -7.01 -12.89
N ALA A 215 -19.87 -6.57 -12.48
CA ALA A 215 -21.07 -6.61 -13.31
C ALA A 215 -22.09 -5.59 -12.83
N SER A 216 -22.86 -4.97 -13.74
CA SER A 216 -23.93 -4.03 -13.38
C SER A 216 -24.95 -4.66 -12.41
N ALA A 217 -25.25 -5.96 -12.56
CA ALA A 217 -26.16 -6.69 -11.68
C ALA A 217 -25.69 -6.77 -10.21
N LYS A 218 -24.40 -6.54 -9.92
CA LYS A 218 -23.88 -6.47 -8.53
C LYS A 218 -24.22 -5.13 -7.85
N HIS A 219 -24.62 -4.12 -8.63
CA HIS A 219 -24.86 -2.75 -8.16
C HIS A 219 -26.36 -2.38 -8.14
N GLY A 220 -27.24 -3.29 -8.50
CA GLY A 220 -28.70 -3.15 -8.48
C GLY A 220 -29.38 -3.59 -9.78
N ASP A 221 -30.70 -3.43 -9.84
CA ASP A 221 -31.51 -3.90 -10.96
C ASP A 221 -31.61 -2.90 -12.14
N LYS A 222 -30.99 -1.72 -11.99
CA LYS A 222 -31.01 -0.68 -13.03
C LYS A 222 -29.71 -0.70 -13.82
N PRO A 223 -29.73 -0.35 -15.11
CA PRO A 223 -28.50 -0.13 -15.88
C PRO A 223 -27.60 0.88 -15.18
N ALA A 224 -26.30 0.62 -15.21
CA ALA A 224 -25.30 1.52 -14.65
C ALA A 224 -25.13 2.75 -15.55
N GLU A 225 -24.90 3.92 -14.96
CA GLU A 225 -24.71 5.16 -15.68
C GLU A 225 -23.26 5.58 -15.71
N PHE A 226 -22.73 5.87 -16.90
CA PHE A 226 -21.36 6.30 -17.12
C PHE A 226 -21.29 7.47 -18.12
N THR A 227 -20.21 8.20 -18.07
CA THR A 227 -19.80 9.13 -19.14
C THR A 227 -18.61 8.50 -19.87
N PRO A 228 -18.68 8.27 -21.21
CA PRO A 228 -17.60 7.62 -21.96
C PRO A 228 -16.21 8.22 -21.74
N ALA A 229 -16.09 9.54 -21.56
CA ALA A 229 -14.83 10.21 -21.29
C ALA A 229 -14.25 9.92 -19.87
N GLN A 230 -15.02 9.29 -18.96
CA GLN A 230 -14.63 9.07 -17.56
C GLN A 230 -14.38 7.60 -17.21
N VAL A 231 -14.36 6.72 -18.18
CA VAL A 231 -14.11 5.29 -18.02
C VAL A 231 -12.77 4.89 -18.67
N ILE A 232 -12.41 3.62 -18.62
CA ILE A 232 -11.19 3.12 -19.28
C ILE A 232 -11.24 3.37 -20.79
N ARG A 233 -10.08 3.60 -21.40
CA ARG A 233 -9.96 4.02 -22.81
C ARG A 233 -10.66 3.07 -23.78
N GLY A 234 -10.58 1.76 -23.52
CA GLY A 234 -11.28 0.77 -24.34
C GLY A 234 -12.80 0.92 -24.32
N TRP A 235 -13.40 1.31 -23.20
CA TRP A 235 -14.82 1.63 -23.10
C TRP A 235 -15.16 2.95 -23.79
N THR A 236 -14.33 3.98 -23.60
CA THR A 236 -14.51 5.26 -24.28
C THR A 236 -14.60 5.06 -25.79
N GLU A 237 -13.64 4.32 -26.36
CA GLU A 237 -13.57 4.03 -27.79
C GLU A 237 -14.79 3.21 -28.26
N ALA A 238 -15.16 2.16 -27.55
CA ALA A 238 -16.28 1.32 -27.91
C ALA A 238 -17.61 2.07 -27.83
N LEU A 239 -17.92 2.73 -26.70
CA LEU A 239 -19.20 3.39 -26.47
C LEU A 239 -19.48 4.53 -27.46
N THR A 240 -18.43 5.23 -27.93
CA THR A 240 -18.57 6.26 -28.97
C THR A 240 -18.71 5.71 -30.39
N MET A 241 -18.74 4.38 -30.53
CA MET A 241 -19.00 3.68 -31.81
C MET A 241 -20.27 2.83 -31.76
N MET A 242 -20.79 2.52 -30.55
CA MET A 242 -21.94 1.65 -30.35
C MET A 242 -23.25 2.41 -30.54
N PRO A 243 -24.13 2.02 -31.48
CA PRO A 243 -25.49 2.52 -31.50
C PRO A 243 -26.31 2.03 -30.28
N VAL A 244 -27.17 2.85 -29.71
CA VAL A 244 -28.11 2.44 -28.66
C VAL A 244 -28.90 1.20 -29.10
N GLY A 245 -29.10 0.26 -28.18
CA GLY A 245 -29.67 -1.06 -28.43
C GLY A 245 -28.65 -2.11 -28.86
N SER A 246 -27.36 -1.74 -28.99
CA SER A 246 -26.30 -2.71 -29.30
C SER A 246 -25.89 -3.51 -28.09
N LYS A 247 -25.49 -4.78 -28.35
CA LYS A 247 -24.72 -5.59 -27.38
C LYS A 247 -23.41 -6.03 -28.04
N TRP A 248 -22.29 -5.62 -27.44
CA TRP A 248 -20.97 -5.97 -27.91
C TRP A 248 -20.20 -6.74 -26.86
N GLN A 249 -19.30 -7.60 -27.31
CA GLN A 249 -18.26 -8.17 -26.48
C GLN A 249 -16.94 -7.48 -26.82
N LEU A 250 -16.35 -6.85 -25.82
CA LEU A 250 -15.07 -6.14 -25.94
C LEU A 250 -13.94 -6.99 -25.40
N TYR A 251 -12.79 -6.94 -26.05
CA TYR A 251 -11.54 -7.53 -25.57
C TYR A 251 -10.51 -6.42 -25.53
N ILE A 252 -10.17 -6.01 -24.32
CA ILE A 252 -9.47 -4.77 -24.06
C ILE A 252 -8.06 -5.09 -23.60
N PRO A 253 -7.01 -4.74 -24.39
CA PRO A 253 -5.64 -4.89 -23.95
C PRO A 253 -5.38 -4.01 -22.72
N TYR A 254 -4.42 -4.42 -21.90
CA TYR A 254 -4.16 -3.79 -20.59
C TYR A 254 -3.90 -2.28 -20.68
N ASP A 255 -3.25 -1.81 -21.74
CA ASP A 255 -2.93 -0.38 -21.96
C ASP A 255 -4.16 0.49 -22.29
N LEU A 256 -5.26 -0.12 -22.72
CA LEU A 256 -6.57 0.52 -22.87
C LEU A 256 -7.47 0.28 -21.65
N ALA A 257 -7.00 -0.43 -20.64
CA ALA A 257 -7.72 -0.75 -19.41
C ALA A 257 -7.03 -0.10 -18.18
N TYR A 258 -6.51 -0.91 -17.25
CA TYR A 258 -5.91 -0.43 -16.00
C TYR A 258 -4.37 -0.42 -16.02
N GLY A 259 -3.77 -0.72 -17.18
CA GLY A 259 -2.32 -0.57 -17.41
C GLY A 259 -1.45 -1.46 -16.53
N GLU A 260 -0.29 -0.91 -16.18
CA GLU A 260 0.73 -1.55 -15.35
C GLU A 260 0.40 -1.59 -13.86
N ARG A 261 -0.67 -0.91 -13.43
CA ARG A 261 -1.07 -0.84 -12.02
C ARG A 261 -2.12 -1.88 -11.65
N GLY A 262 -2.95 -2.30 -12.62
CA GLY A 262 -4.14 -3.07 -12.32
C GLY A 262 -5.19 -2.27 -11.55
N ALA A 263 -6.20 -2.96 -10.99
CA ALA A 263 -7.24 -2.33 -10.17
C ALA A 263 -7.74 -3.28 -9.08
N GLY A 264 -7.90 -2.74 -7.87
CA GLY A 264 -8.37 -3.52 -6.72
C GLY A 264 -7.49 -4.74 -6.43
N ASN A 265 -8.14 -5.81 -5.97
CA ASN A 265 -7.47 -7.08 -5.70
C ASN A 265 -7.60 -8.07 -6.87
N ASP A 266 -8.56 -7.85 -7.76
CA ASP A 266 -8.96 -8.82 -8.78
C ASP A 266 -8.26 -8.60 -10.12
N ILE A 267 -8.00 -7.34 -10.49
CA ILE A 267 -7.36 -7.00 -11.77
C ILE A 267 -5.86 -6.76 -11.55
N LYS A 268 -5.07 -7.79 -11.84
CA LYS A 268 -3.60 -7.70 -11.74
C LYS A 268 -3.03 -6.72 -12.76
N PRO A 269 -1.82 -6.16 -12.53
CA PRO A 269 -1.05 -5.48 -13.56
C PRO A 269 -1.02 -6.23 -14.88
N PHE A 270 -1.11 -5.50 -15.99
CA PHE A 270 -1.05 -6.01 -17.37
C PHE A 270 -2.21 -6.96 -17.76
N SER A 271 -3.32 -6.98 -17.02
CA SER A 271 -4.46 -7.83 -17.34
C SER A 271 -5.22 -7.35 -18.58
N THR A 272 -5.40 -8.25 -19.54
CA THR A 272 -6.37 -8.09 -20.63
C THR A 272 -7.76 -8.39 -20.08
N LEU A 273 -8.74 -7.56 -20.43
CA LEU A 273 -10.10 -7.66 -19.91
C LEU A 273 -11.09 -8.01 -21.03
N ILE A 274 -12.14 -8.72 -20.65
CA ILE A 274 -13.28 -9.03 -21.50
C ILE A 274 -14.52 -8.39 -20.89
N PHE A 275 -15.30 -7.66 -21.68
CA PHE A 275 -16.56 -7.10 -21.25
C PHE A 275 -17.67 -7.48 -22.23
N ASP A 276 -18.77 -7.95 -21.70
CA ASP A 276 -20.04 -7.94 -22.40
C ASP A 276 -20.76 -6.65 -22.04
N ILE A 277 -21.07 -5.80 -23.03
CA ILE A 277 -21.70 -4.49 -22.83
C ILE A 277 -22.96 -4.39 -23.68
N GLU A 278 -24.05 -4.01 -23.06
CA GLU A 278 -25.29 -3.63 -23.72
C GLU A 278 -25.54 -2.13 -23.49
N LEU A 279 -25.55 -1.35 -24.56
CA LEU A 279 -25.86 0.07 -24.50
C LEU A 279 -27.38 0.27 -24.55
N VAL A 280 -27.98 0.54 -23.38
CA VAL A 280 -29.43 0.64 -23.20
C VAL A 280 -29.97 1.99 -23.67
N GLY A 281 -29.26 3.09 -23.41
CA GLY A 281 -29.72 4.43 -23.75
C GLY A 281 -28.71 5.53 -23.48
N ILE A 282 -29.07 6.74 -23.96
CA ILE A 282 -28.43 8.01 -23.65
C ILE A 282 -29.35 8.76 -22.71
N VAL A 283 -28.86 9.23 -21.57
CA VAL A 283 -29.62 10.03 -20.61
C VAL A 283 -29.64 11.48 -21.15
N LYS A 284 -30.81 11.97 -21.45
CA LYS A 284 -31.04 13.36 -21.92
C LYS A 284 -31.36 14.28 -20.75
#